data_479c7933a8e71fa0534a5d3077183ed4
#
_entry.id   479c7933a8e71fa0534a5d3077183ed4
#
_cell.length_a   1.000
_cell.length_b   1.000
_cell.length_c   1.000
_cell.angle_alpha   90.00
_cell.angle_beta   90.00
_cell.angle_gamma   90.00
#
_symmetry.space_group_name_H-M   'P 1'
#
loop_
_entity.id
_entity.type
_entity.pdbx_description
1 polymer ?
#
loop_
_entity_poly.entity_id
_entity_poly.type
_entity_poly.pdbx_seq_one_letter_code
_entity_poly.pdbx_strand_id
1 'polypeptide(L)'
;MEKVDSLYVHAPFCSRRCYYCDFAVKVGSSSDSDLWIKAIDGELQAIHEEQVFKISSSLKTLYVGGGTPSVLSDNSMAKLAGIVGIERLKRKDLEWTCEANPESFDKDKASAWIRAGVNRISLGVQTFQGTSLRWMGRLHGPEKPREAVRIAREAGFSNVSVDMIFGLPPSLKRDLREDFEELMALEVDHVSLFG
;
A
#
# COMPACT_ATOMS: atom_id res chain seq x y z
N MET A 1 -22.43 13.12 17.00
CA MET A 1 -21.58 12.52 15.93
C MET A 1 -20.35 11.93 16.57
N GLU A 2 -20.09 10.64 16.34
CA GLU A 2 -18.91 9.93 16.82
C GLU A 2 -17.63 10.49 16.19
N LYS A 3 -16.53 10.56 16.96
CA LYS A 3 -15.21 10.94 16.44
C LYS A 3 -14.40 9.68 16.18
N VAL A 4 -13.87 9.55 14.97
CA VAL A 4 -12.96 8.48 14.56
C VAL A 4 -11.53 9.00 14.48
N ASP A 5 -10.58 8.24 15.00
CA ASP A 5 -9.16 8.56 14.97
C ASP A 5 -8.33 7.63 14.07
N SER A 6 -9.03 6.75 13.32
CA SER A 6 -8.43 5.83 12.35
C SER A 6 -9.27 5.81 11.08
N LEU A 7 -8.62 5.89 9.92
CA LEU A 7 -9.26 5.85 8.61
C LEU A 7 -8.63 4.77 7.73
N TYR A 8 -9.48 4.01 7.05
CA TYR A 8 -9.10 3.18 5.93
C TYR A 8 -9.68 3.77 4.64
N VAL A 9 -8.85 3.92 3.62
CA VAL A 9 -9.24 4.40 2.31
C VAL A 9 -8.94 3.31 1.27
N HIS A 10 -9.98 2.82 0.61
CA HIS A 10 -9.86 1.76 -0.37
C HIS A 10 -9.43 2.30 -1.74
N ALA A 11 -8.33 1.77 -2.29
CA ALA A 11 -7.86 2.02 -3.64
C ALA A 11 -8.03 0.73 -4.48
N PRO A 12 -9.13 0.58 -5.25
CA PRO A 12 -9.51 -0.70 -5.85
C PRO A 12 -8.71 -1.07 -7.10
N PHE A 13 -7.67 -0.33 -7.47
CA PHE A 13 -6.96 -0.50 -8.73
C PHE A 13 -5.73 -1.37 -8.59
N CYS A 14 -5.55 -2.29 -9.56
CA CYS A 14 -4.32 -3.08 -9.75
C CYS A 14 -3.93 -3.05 -11.22
N SER A 15 -2.63 -3.14 -11.52
CA SER A 15 -2.16 -3.32 -12.91
C SER A 15 -2.60 -4.66 -13.50
N ARG A 16 -2.80 -5.66 -12.63
CA ARG A 16 -3.27 -7.01 -12.97
C ARG A 16 -4.01 -7.61 -11.77
N ARG A 17 -5.00 -8.46 -12.00
CA ARG A 17 -5.57 -9.32 -10.97
C ARG A 17 -4.72 -10.58 -10.82
N CYS A 18 -4.11 -10.75 -9.66
CA CYS A 18 -3.35 -11.96 -9.32
C CYS A 18 -4.27 -13.17 -9.16
N TYR A 19 -3.78 -14.38 -9.47
CA TYR A 19 -4.62 -15.59 -9.50
C TYR A 19 -5.11 -16.05 -8.13
N TYR A 20 -4.46 -15.62 -7.06
CA TYR A 20 -4.81 -15.95 -5.67
C TYR A 20 -5.70 -14.89 -5.00
N CYS A 21 -5.93 -13.73 -5.66
CA CYS A 21 -6.51 -12.57 -4.99
C CYS A 21 -8.02 -12.50 -5.14
N ASP A 22 -8.72 -12.52 -3.99
CA ASP A 22 -10.17 -12.36 -3.89
C ASP A 22 -10.62 -10.97 -3.44
N PHE A 23 -9.70 -10.01 -3.36
CA PHE A 23 -10.05 -8.64 -3.00
C PHE A 23 -10.93 -7.97 -4.07
N ALA A 24 -11.72 -6.99 -3.65
CA ALA A 24 -12.54 -6.15 -4.51
C ALA A 24 -11.64 -5.20 -5.34
N VAL A 25 -11.09 -5.72 -6.45
CA VAL A 25 -10.16 -5.00 -7.30
C VAL A 25 -10.66 -4.88 -8.74
N LYS A 26 -10.27 -3.78 -9.39
CA LYS A 26 -10.45 -3.50 -10.81
C LYS A 26 -9.07 -3.34 -11.45
N VAL A 27 -8.86 -3.96 -12.61
CA VAL A 27 -7.68 -3.65 -13.41
C VAL A 27 -7.81 -2.20 -13.91
N GLY A 28 -6.84 -1.37 -13.54
CA GLY A 28 -6.83 0.07 -13.79
C GLY A 28 -5.41 0.61 -13.93
N SER A 29 -5.32 1.92 -14.06
CA SER A 29 -4.07 2.65 -14.26
C SER A 29 -4.10 4.00 -13.57
N SER A 30 -3.02 4.78 -13.73
CA SER A 30 -2.95 6.17 -13.23
C SER A 30 -4.05 7.08 -13.78
N SER A 31 -4.67 6.75 -14.92
CA SER A 31 -5.79 7.51 -15.48
C SER A 31 -7.07 7.45 -14.62
N ASP A 32 -7.21 6.43 -13.75
CA ASP A 32 -8.34 6.31 -12.84
C ASP A 32 -8.19 7.16 -11.57
N SER A 33 -7.03 7.80 -11.36
CA SER A 33 -6.68 8.52 -10.13
C SER A 33 -7.61 9.69 -9.82
N ASP A 34 -7.96 10.49 -10.83
CA ASP A 34 -8.84 11.65 -10.61
C ASP A 34 -10.29 11.24 -10.30
N LEU A 35 -10.75 10.13 -10.90
CA LEU A 35 -12.06 9.57 -10.56
C LEU A 35 -12.09 9.05 -9.13
N TRP A 36 -11.03 8.35 -8.70
CA TRP A 36 -10.88 7.86 -7.34
C TRP A 36 -10.89 9.00 -6.32
N ILE A 37 -10.11 10.07 -6.57
CA ILE A 37 -10.07 11.25 -5.70
C ILE A 37 -11.45 11.90 -5.59
N LYS A 38 -12.17 12.07 -6.70
CA LYS A 38 -13.53 12.62 -6.69
C LYS A 38 -14.52 11.75 -5.91
N ALA A 39 -14.39 10.42 -6.03
CA ALA A 39 -15.24 9.50 -5.28
C ALA A 39 -15.00 9.58 -3.77
N ILE A 40 -13.75 9.63 -3.33
CA ILE A 40 -13.40 9.79 -1.91
C ILE A 40 -13.88 11.13 -1.35
N ASP A 41 -13.71 12.22 -2.10
CA ASP A 41 -14.18 13.55 -1.69
C ASP A 41 -15.71 13.56 -1.53
N GLY A 42 -16.44 13.03 -2.53
CA GLY A 42 -17.89 12.93 -2.45
C GLY A 42 -18.39 12.04 -1.31
N GLU A 43 -17.72 10.92 -1.05
CA GLU A 43 -18.06 10.05 0.09
C GLU A 43 -17.85 10.75 1.43
N LEU A 44 -16.73 11.46 1.62
CA LEU A 44 -16.48 12.22 2.84
C LEU A 44 -17.47 13.38 3.03
N GLN A 45 -17.89 14.04 1.94
CA GLN A 45 -18.95 15.05 2.00
C GLN A 45 -20.29 14.45 2.45
N ALA A 46 -20.70 13.32 1.85
CA ALA A 46 -21.93 12.62 2.24
C ALA A 46 -21.89 12.17 3.72
N ILE A 47 -20.77 11.58 4.16
CA ILE A 47 -20.59 11.20 5.58
C ILE A 47 -20.76 12.42 6.50
N HIS A 48 -20.26 13.58 6.10
CA HIS A 48 -20.39 14.82 6.88
C HIS A 48 -21.83 15.34 6.89
N GLU A 49 -22.49 15.37 5.75
CA GLU A 49 -23.89 15.84 5.60
C GLU A 49 -24.86 14.94 6.37
N GLU A 50 -24.70 13.63 6.27
CA GLU A 50 -25.51 12.64 6.98
C GLU A 50 -25.13 12.47 8.46
N GLN A 51 -24.09 13.18 8.90
CA GLN A 51 -23.59 13.14 10.29
C GLN A 51 -23.24 11.73 10.79
N VAL A 52 -22.71 10.87 9.93
CA VAL A 52 -22.35 9.48 10.28
C VAL A 52 -21.22 9.46 11.30
N PHE A 53 -20.09 10.11 10.99
CA PHE A 53 -18.98 10.32 11.92
C PHE A 53 -18.21 11.62 11.59
N LYS A 54 -17.30 12.00 12.49
CA LYS A 54 -16.38 13.13 12.27
C LYS A 54 -14.95 12.66 12.44
N ILE A 55 -14.10 12.99 11.45
CA ILE A 55 -12.67 12.73 11.54
C ILE A 55 -12.09 13.58 12.68
N SER A 56 -11.37 12.93 13.60
CA SER A 56 -10.72 13.59 14.72
C SER A 56 -9.63 14.56 14.22
N SER A 57 -9.45 15.67 14.94
CA SER A 57 -8.25 16.53 14.75
C SER A 57 -6.96 15.83 15.20
N SER A 58 -7.09 14.79 16.03
CA SER A 58 -6.01 13.92 16.51
C SER A 58 -6.06 12.55 15.82
N LEU A 59 -6.15 12.54 14.48
CA LEU A 59 -6.10 11.31 13.70
C LEU A 59 -4.81 10.55 14.02
N LYS A 60 -4.92 9.24 14.32
CA LYS A 60 -3.80 8.37 14.68
C LYS A 60 -3.32 7.54 13.50
N THR A 61 -4.25 7.03 12.70
CA THR A 61 -3.90 6.19 11.56
C THR A 61 -4.67 6.59 10.31
N LEU A 62 -3.96 6.59 9.18
CA LEU A 62 -4.53 6.62 7.84
C LEU A 62 -3.93 5.46 7.05
N TYR A 63 -4.77 4.54 6.59
CA TYR A 63 -4.34 3.40 5.82
C TYR A 63 -4.96 3.45 4.42
N VAL A 64 -4.13 3.43 3.38
CA VAL A 64 -4.56 3.36 1.98
C VAL A 64 -4.15 2.01 1.42
N GLY A 65 -5.14 1.20 1.10
CA GLY A 65 -4.90 -0.18 0.66
C GLY A 65 -6.02 -0.75 -0.19
N GLY A 66 -6.04 -2.06 -0.32
CA GLY A 66 -7.08 -2.85 -1.00
C GLY A 66 -6.63 -3.46 -2.30
N GLY A 67 -6.47 -2.70 -3.37
CA GLY A 67 -5.82 -3.12 -4.61
C GLY A 67 -4.32 -2.84 -4.56
N THR A 68 -3.88 -1.84 -5.29
CA THR A 68 -2.48 -1.42 -5.35
C THR A 68 -2.40 0.10 -5.45
N PRO A 69 -2.37 0.84 -4.33
CA PRO A 69 -2.29 2.30 -4.35
C PRO A 69 -1.14 2.87 -5.19
N SER A 70 -0.03 2.14 -5.33
CA SER A 70 1.10 2.55 -6.15
C SER A 70 0.83 2.59 -7.66
N VAL A 71 -0.30 2.06 -8.13
CA VAL A 71 -0.76 2.19 -9.53
C VAL A 71 -1.32 3.59 -9.81
N LEU A 72 -1.83 4.27 -8.78
CA LEU A 72 -2.38 5.63 -8.90
C LEU A 72 -1.27 6.64 -9.27
N SER A 73 -1.66 7.81 -9.77
CA SER A 73 -0.72 8.89 -10.09
C SER A 73 0.06 9.36 -8.84
N ASP A 74 1.27 9.88 -9.04
CA ASP A 74 2.18 10.26 -7.95
C ASP A 74 1.58 11.31 -7.00
N ASN A 75 0.74 12.19 -7.52
CA ASN A 75 0.10 13.25 -6.73
C ASN A 75 -1.17 12.80 -6.01
N SER A 76 -1.60 11.53 -6.14
CA SER A 76 -2.85 11.05 -5.55
C SER A 76 -2.85 11.15 -4.02
N MET A 77 -1.73 10.83 -3.37
CA MET A 77 -1.62 10.96 -1.91
C MET A 77 -1.64 12.42 -1.45
N ALA A 78 -1.05 13.33 -2.21
CA ALA A 78 -1.13 14.77 -1.91
C ALA A 78 -2.57 15.32 -2.05
N LYS A 79 -3.32 14.86 -3.06
CA LYS A 79 -4.74 15.20 -3.21
C LYS A 79 -5.58 14.63 -2.07
N LEU A 80 -5.34 13.37 -1.69
CA LEU A 80 -6.00 12.74 -0.55
C LEU A 80 -5.72 13.49 0.75
N ALA A 81 -4.47 13.96 0.95
CA ALA A 81 -4.11 14.80 2.10
C ALA A 81 -4.92 16.09 2.17
N GLY A 82 -5.19 16.70 1.02
CA GLY A 82 -6.07 17.87 0.93
C GLY A 82 -7.50 17.60 1.38
N ILE A 83 -8.07 16.46 0.97
CA ILE A 83 -9.44 16.02 1.31
C ILE A 83 -9.55 15.67 2.80
N VAL A 84 -8.63 14.87 3.33
CA VAL A 84 -8.63 14.47 4.75
C VAL A 84 -8.32 15.65 5.68
N GLY A 85 -7.56 16.61 5.19
CA GLY A 85 -7.13 17.81 5.91
C GLY A 85 -5.66 17.72 6.35
N ILE A 86 -4.83 18.52 5.70
CA ILE A 86 -3.36 18.53 5.86
C ILE A 86 -2.94 18.70 7.34
N GLU A 87 -3.66 19.53 8.12
CA GLU A 87 -3.31 19.77 9.53
C GLU A 87 -3.51 18.51 10.42
N ARG A 88 -4.41 17.60 10.03
CA ARG A 88 -4.57 16.30 10.71
C ARG A 88 -3.41 15.36 10.41
N LEU A 89 -2.79 15.49 9.23
CA LEU A 89 -1.75 14.59 8.74
C LEU A 89 -0.32 15.05 9.08
N LYS A 90 -0.12 16.27 9.55
CA LYS A 90 1.19 16.81 9.97
C LYS A 90 1.60 16.42 11.40
N ARG A 91 0.90 15.49 12.02
CA ARG A 91 1.18 15.07 13.40
C ARG A 91 2.32 14.06 13.45
N LYS A 92 3.19 14.19 14.47
CA LYS A 92 4.33 13.27 14.68
C LYS A 92 3.91 11.87 15.13
N ASP A 93 2.71 11.73 15.70
CA ASP A 93 2.14 10.49 16.21
C ASP A 93 1.14 9.83 15.23
N LEU A 94 1.02 10.37 14.01
CA LEU A 94 0.24 9.76 12.94
C LEU A 94 1.05 8.65 12.24
N GLU A 95 0.44 7.49 12.07
CA GLU A 95 0.88 6.50 11.09
C GLU A 95 0.05 6.63 9.81
N TRP A 96 0.70 6.99 8.71
CA TRP A 96 0.08 6.93 7.39
C TRP A 96 0.73 5.84 6.56
N THR A 97 -0.02 4.74 6.40
CA THR A 97 0.41 3.57 5.62
C THR A 97 -0.16 3.64 4.21
N CYS A 98 0.66 3.32 3.22
CA CYS A 98 0.23 3.00 1.87
C CYS A 98 0.74 1.62 1.43
N GLU A 99 -0.13 0.82 0.80
CA GLU A 99 0.28 -0.42 0.14
C GLU A 99 0.90 -0.15 -1.23
N ALA A 100 1.88 -0.96 -1.58
CA ALA A 100 2.51 -0.90 -2.89
C ALA A 100 2.94 -2.29 -3.39
N ASN A 101 3.01 -2.43 -4.69
CA ASN A 101 3.67 -3.57 -5.32
C ASN A 101 5.06 -3.17 -5.83
N PRO A 102 6.06 -4.06 -5.74
CA PRO A 102 7.42 -3.76 -6.18
C PRO A 102 7.53 -3.28 -7.63
N GLU A 103 6.66 -3.74 -8.52
CA GLU A 103 6.66 -3.36 -9.95
C GLU A 103 6.12 -1.95 -10.22
N SER A 104 5.35 -1.37 -9.30
CA SER A 104 4.71 -0.05 -9.46
C SER A 104 5.21 0.99 -8.45
N PHE A 105 6.28 0.68 -7.74
CA PHE A 105 6.90 1.54 -6.74
C PHE A 105 8.32 1.91 -7.15
N ASP A 106 8.51 3.16 -7.56
CA ASP A 106 9.77 3.73 -8.00
C ASP A 106 10.18 4.94 -7.14
N LYS A 107 11.31 5.58 -7.49
CA LYS A 107 11.86 6.73 -6.75
C LYS A 107 10.95 7.95 -6.80
N ASP A 108 10.26 8.18 -7.90
CA ASP A 108 9.36 9.32 -8.05
C ASP A 108 8.12 9.13 -7.19
N LYS A 109 7.54 7.94 -7.20
CA LYS A 109 6.44 7.52 -6.33
C LYS A 109 6.80 7.64 -4.86
N ALA A 110 7.93 7.09 -4.46
CA ALA A 110 8.43 7.13 -3.08
C ALA A 110 8.59 8.57 -2.59
N SER A 111 9.24 9.41 -3.40
CA SER A 111 9.45 10.83 -3.09
C SER A 111 8.13 11.62 -3.00
N ALA A 112 7.18 11.33 -3.90
CA ALA A 112 5.87 11.98 -3.89
C ALA A 112 5.07 11.60 -2.62
N TRP A 113 5.09 10.34 -2.22
CA TRP A 113 4.40 9.85 -1.04
C TRP A 113 4.98 10.43 0.26
N ILE A 114 6.31 10.45 0.40
CA ILE A 114 6.97 11.10 1.55
C ILE A 114 6.58 12.57 1.64
N ARG A 115 6.60 13.31 0.52
CA ARG A 115 6.17 14.71 0.50
C ARG A 115 4.69 14.90 0.88
N ALA A 116 3.83 13.94 0.58
CA ALA A 116 2.43 13.95 0.98
C ALA A 116 2.23 13.68 2.48
N GLY A 117 3.20 13.06 3.15
CA GLY A 117 3.17 12.73 4.58
C GLY A 117 3.03 11.23 4.87
N VAL A 118 3.04 10.36 3.84
CA VAL A 118 3.09 8.89 4.04
C VAL A 118 4.41 8.55 4.74
N ASN A 119 4.34 7.80 5.85
CA ASN A 119 5.52 7.47 6.66
C ASN A 119 5.73 5.97 6.88
N ARG A 120 4.76 5.14 6.45
CA ARG A 120 4.85 3.68 6.45
C ARG A 120 4.44 3.14 5.08
N ILE A 121 5.17 2.14 4.58
CA ILE A 121 4.84 1.43 3.35
C ILE A 121 4.67 -0.07 3.63
N SER A 122 3.67 -0.72 3.00
CA SER A 122 3.54 -2.19 2.96
C SER A 122 3.75 -2.68 1.54
N LEU A 123 4.80 -3.48 1.34
CA LEU A 123 5.20 -3.99 0.02
C LEU A 123 4.70 -5.42 -0.18
N GLY A 124 3.83 -5.62 -1.16
CA GLY A 124 3.32 -6.93 -1.54
C GLY A 124 4.36 -7.78 -2.26
N VAL A 125 5.29 -8.39 -1.53
CA VAL A 125 6.38 -9.23 -2.06
C VAL A 125 5.90 -10.64 -2.35
N GLN A 126 5.20 -11.25 -1.43
CA GLN A 126 4.60 -12.59 -1.45
C GLN A 126 5.62 -13.74 -1.37
N THR A 127 6.70 -13.71 -2.12
CA THR A 127 7.82 -14.68 -2.15
C THR A 127 8.98 -14.09 -2.94
N PHE A 128 10.19 -14.62 -2.75
CA PHE A 128 11.37 -14.30 -3.57
C PHE A 128 11.64 -15.35 -4.65
N GLN A 129 10.77 -16.37 -4.78
CA GLN A 129 10.96 -17.45 -5.74
C GLN A 129 10.17 -17.20 -7.03
N GLY A 130 10.90 -17.03 -8.15
CA GLY A 130 10.33 -16.65 -9.44
C GLY A 130 9.27 -17.61 -9.99
N THR A 131 9.36 -18.93 -9.69
CA THR A 131 8.35 -19.91 -10.10
C THR A 131 7.03 -19.65 -9.39
N SER A 132 7.08 -19.39 -8.08
CA SER A 132 5.90 -19.08 -7.27
C SER A 132 5.28 -17.73 -7.68
N LEU A 133 6.11 -16.70 -7.94
CA LEU A 133 5.64 -15.41 -8.45
C LEU A 133 4.88 -15.55 -9.78
N ARG A 134 5.43 -16.31 -10.73
CA ARG A 134 4.76 -16.57 -12.01
C ARG A 134 3.44 -17.33 -11.83
N TRP A 135 3.43 -18.34 -10.95
CA TRP A 135 2.21 -19.09 -10.65
C TRP A 135 1.12 -18.21 -10.04
N MET A 136 1.48 -17.26 -9.17
CA MET A 136 0.57 -16.27 -8.59
C MET A 136 0.13 -15.19 -9.57
N GLY A 137 0.74 -15.10 -10.76
CA GLY A 137 0.47 -14.04 -11.73
C GLY A 137 1.08 -12.69 -11.35
N ARG A 138 2.16 -12.68 -10.54
CA ARG A 138 2.87 -11.43 -10.19
C ARG A 138 3.62 -10.87 -11.39
N LEU A 139 3.74 -9.54 -11.46
CA LEU A 139 4.41 -8.83 -12.55
C LEU A 139 5.90 -8.58 -12.27
N HIS A 140 6.30 -8.61 -11.01
CA HIS A 140 7.70 -8.44 -10.62
C HIS A 140 8.46 -9.77 -10.55
N GLY A 141 9.78 -9.70 -10.73
CA GLY A 141 10.72 -10.78 -10.48
C GLY A 141 11.27 -10.77 -9.05
N PRO A 142 12.08 -11.79 -8.68
CA PRO A 142 12.61 -11.96 -7.32
C PRO A 142 13.58 -10.85 -6.88
N GLU A 143 14.16 -10.09 -7.79
CA GLU A 143 15.08 -8.97 -7.52
C GLU A 143 14.37 -7.67 -7.13
N LYS A 144 13.13 -7.46 -7.60
CA LYS A 144 12.38 -6.23 -7.40
C LYS A 144 12.05 -5.89 -5.95
N PRO A 145 11.74 -6.85 -5.07
CA PRO A 145 11.53 -6.55 -3.65
C PRO A 145 12.71 -5.85 -2.98
N ARG A 146 13.94 -6.28 -3.25
CA ARG A 146 15.16 -5.63 -2.71
C ARG A 146 15.30 -4.20 -3.21
N GLU A 147 15.04 -3.99 -4.50
CA GLU A 147 15.07 -2.66 -5.10
C GLU A 147 13.99 -1.75 -4.47
N ALA A 148 12.76 -2.24 -4.28
CA ALA A 148 11.67 -1.48 -3.69
C ALA A 148 11.95 -1.09 -2.23
N VAL A 149 12.49 -2.00 -1.41
CA VAL A 149 12.91 -1.69 -0.03
C VAL A 149 14.02 -0.64 -0.01
N ARG A 150 15.03 -0.78 -0.86
CA ARG A 150 16.11 0.21 -0.99
C ARG A 150 15.56 1.58 -1.39
N ILE A 151 14.67 1.65 -2.37
CA ILE A 151 14.00 2.89 -2.79
C ILE A 151 13.23 3.53 -1.64
N ALA A 152 12.48 2.73 -0.87
CA ALA A 152 11.73 3.21 0.29
C ALA A 152 12.67 3.83 1.34
N ARG A 153 13.76 3.15 1.68
CA ARG A 153 14.76 3.65 2.65
C ARG A 153 15.48 4.92 2.15
N GLU A 154 15.90 4.93 0.89
CA GLU A 154 16.54 6.12 0.28
C GLU A 154 15.59 7.33 0.24
N ALA A 155 14.29 7.11 0.07
CA ALA A 155 13.29 8.17 0.10
C ALA A 155 12.98 8.69 1.51
N GLY A 156 13.35 7.95 2.57
CA GLY A 156 13.16 8.35 3.97
C GLY A 156 12.01 7.66 4.69
N PHE A 157 11.45 6.55 4.17
CA PHE A 157 10.49 5.74 4.93
C PHE A 157 11.17 5.13 6.16
N SER A 158 10.68 5.50 7.33
CA SER A 158 11.17 4.96 8.62
C SER A 158 10.56 3.60 8.95
N ASN A 159 9.41 3.25 8.34
CA ASN A 159 8.70 2.00 8.58
C ASN A 159 8.37 1.32 7.25
N VAL A 160 9.00 0.17 7.02
CA VAL A 160 8.82 -0.66 5.82
C VAL A 160 8.29 -2.03 6.25
N SER A 161 7.11 -2.37 5.78
CA SER A 161 6.47 -3.68 5.96
C SER A 161 6.55 -4.48 4.67
N VAL A 162 6.62 -5.80 4.80
CA VAL A 162 6.59 -6.75 3.67
C VAL A 162 5.48 -7.77 3.91
N ASP A 163 4.66 -7.99 2.87
CA ASP A 163 3.61 -8.99 2.89
C ASP A 163 4.10 -10.25 2.17
N MET A 164 3.97 -11.40 2.85
CA MET A 164 4.40 -12.72 2.38
C MET A 164 3.25 -13.71 2.41
N ILE A 165 3.19 -14.62 1.46
CA ILE A 165 2.24 -15.75 1.44
C ILE A 165 3.00 -17.03 1.72
N PHE A 166 2.55 -17.85 2.69
CA PHE A 166 3.21 -19.11 3.03
C PHE A 166 2.47 -20.36 2.52
N GLY A 167 1.15 -20.33 2.37
CA GLY A 167 0.30 -21.48 2.04
C GLY A 167 0.22 -21.83 0.54
N LEU A 168 1.36 -21.82 -0.19
CA LEU A 168 1.35 -22.17 -1.62
C LEU A 168 1.33 -23.70 -1.85
N PRO A 169 0.80 -24.16 -3.02
CA PRO A 169 0.73 -25.60 -3.33
C PRO A 169 2.10 -26.29 -3.28
N PRO A 170 2.20 -27.50 -2.68
CA PRO A 170 3.46 -28.26 -2.61
C PRO A 170 4.08 -28.58 -3.97
N SER A 171 3.26 -28.63 -5.05
CA SER A 171 3.73 -28.83 -6.43
C SER A 171 4.71 -27.77 -6.93
N LEU A 172 4.69 -26.58 -6.34
CA LEU A 172 5.64 -25.49 -6.65
C LEU A 172 7.04 -25.74 -6.10
N LYS A 173 7.20 -26.71 -5.17
CA LYS A 173 8.47 -27.04 -4.51
C LYS A 173 9.16 -25.81 -3.92
N ARG A 174 8.37 -24.86 -3.39
CA ARG A 174 8.87 -23.64 -2.78
C ARG A 174 9.67 -23.97 -1.52
N ASP A 175 10.85 -23.39 -1.39
CA ASP A 175 11.61 -23.41 -0.16
C ASP A 175 11.32 -22.16 0.69
N LEU A 176 10.59 -22.36 1.80
CA LEU A 176 10.28 -21.28 2.73
C LEU A 176 11.53 -20.77 3.47
N ARG A 177 12.55 -21.61 3.64
CA ARG A 177 13.79 -21.20 4.30
C ARG A 177 14.50 -20.13 3.46
N GLU A 178 14.62 -20.37 2.15
CA GLU A 178 15.20 -19.38 1.24
C GLU A 178 14.43 -18.05 1.28
N ASP A 179 13.07 -18.11 1.30
CA ASP A 179 12.27 -16.89 1.41
C ASP A 179 12.52 -16.13 2.74
N PHE A 180 12.70 -16.85 3.85
CA PHE A 180 13.01 -16.22 5.14
C PHE A 180 14.42 -15.66 5.20
N GLU A 181 15.41 -16.34 4.62
CA GLU A 181 16.79 -15.83 4.53
C GLU A 181 16.82 -14.51 3.73
N GLU A 182 16.13 -14.47 2.58
CA GLU A 182 15.97 -13.27 1.77
C GLU A 182 15.26 -12.14 2.52
N LEU A 183 14.18 -12.47 3.23
CA LEU A 183 13.40 -11.52 4.02
C LEU A 183 14.25 -10.91 5.14
N MET A 184 15.02 -11.73 5.86
CA MET A 184 15.90 -11.26 6.93
C MET A 184 17.00 -10.34 6.40
N ALA A 185 17.51 -10.58 5.19
CA ALA A 185 18.50 -9.73 4.54
C ALA A 185 17.96 -8.36 4.12
N LEU A 186 16.64 -8.17 4.07
CA LEU A 186 16.02 -6.87 3.73
C LEU A 186 15.99 -5.88 4.90
N GLU A 187 16.17 -6.35 6.13
CA GLU A 187 16.13 -5.51 7.35
C GLU A 187 14.87 -4.63 7.43
N VAL A 188 13.70 -5.24 7.17
CA VAL A 188 12.40 -4.57 7.26
C VAL A 188 11.91 -4.50 8.71
N ASP A 189 11.00 -3.54 9.00
CA ASP A 189 10.49 -3.32 10.36
C ASP A 189 9.33 -4.24 10.72
N HIS A 190 8.61 -4.73 9.72
CA HIS A 190 7.41 -5.55 9.94
C HIS A 190 7.20 -6.55 8.79
N VAL A 191 6.61 -7.69 9.12
CA VAL A 191 6.22 -8.72 8.15
C VAL A 191 4.78 -9.16 8.41
N SER A 192 3.94 -9.14 7.37
CA SER A 192 2.62 -9.76 7.39
C SER A 192 2.70 -11.12 6.69
N LEU A 193 2.19 -12.18 7.33
CA LEU A 193 2.18 -13.53 6.78
C LEU A 193 0.75 -13.97 6.49
N PHE A 194 0.48 -14.32 5.24
CA PHE A 194 -0.81 -14.80 4.76
C PHE A 194 -0.73 -16.27 4.31
N GLY A 195 -1.84 -17.03 4.50
CA GLY A 195 -1.95 -18.42 4.13
C GLY A 195 -3.10 -18.74 3.20
#